data_d5f745efdd0707264d900f9a2ee2bdc2
#
_entry.id   d5f745efdd0707264d900f9a2ee2bdc2
#
_cell.length_a   1.000
_cell.length_b   1.000
_cell.length_c   1.000
_cell.angle_alpha   90.00
_cell.angle_beta   90.00
_cell.angle_gamma   90.00
#
_symmetry.space_group_name_H-M   'P 1'
#
loop_
_entity.id
_entity.type
_entity.pdbx_description
1 polymer ?
#
loop_
_entity_poly.entity_id
_entity_poly.type
_entity_poly.pdbx_seq_one_letter_code
_entity_poly.pdbx_strand_id
1 'polypeptide(L)'
;MKNFVVGANKENYHYINVNIGDFKYNYVENIKTVKEGDICPKCQGRLYFKKGIEVGNIFKIGTKYSESLNLQYLNENNKLQYVVMGCYGIGIGRIMASIAEQNIREGKIVWPKEIAPFEVAIVPINVNNDNQMFLATSLYNDLKTNNVDVVFDDRDERAGVKFNDLELIGIPLRITVGRDAENGLVELLYNEEKLLLSVEEAKKKILEIFSK
;
A
#
# COMPACT_ATOMS: atom_id res chain seq x y z
N MET A 1 15.65 17.30 36.42
CA MET A 1 15.69 16.15 37.33
C MET A 1 16.11 16.62 38.71
N LYS A 2 15.45 16.12 39.76
CA LYS A 2 15.79 16.40 41.16
C LYS A 2 15.60 15.13 41.98
N ASN A 3 16.33 14.99 43.08
CA ASN A 3 16.18 13.91 44.04
C ASN A 3 16.28 12.51 43.45
N PHE A 4 17.26 12.28 42.58
CA PHE A 4 17.48 10.97 41.97
C PHE A 4 18.51 10.14 42.78
N VAL A 5 18.61 8.86 42.42
CA VAL A 5 19.53 7.91 43.07
C VAL A 5 20.69 7.65 42.11
N VAL A 6 21.92 7.65 42.61
CA VAL A 6 23.14 7.31 41.86
C VAL A 6 23.97 6.30 42.61
N GLY A 7 24.83 5.55 41.91
CA GLY A 7 25.81 4.69 42.55
C GLY A 7 26.78 5.49 43.41
N ALA A 8 27.09 4.97 44.61
CA ALA A 8 28.13 5.56 45.47
C ALA A 8 29.52 4.96 45.19
N ASN A 9 30.58 5.65 45.59
CA ASN A 9 31.96 5.17 45.48
C ASN A 9 32.31 4.07 46.50
N LYS A 10 31.30 3.31 46.93
CA LYS A 10 31.41 2.18 47.85
C LYS A 10 30.46 1.08 47.37
N GLU A 11 30.95 -0.13 47.32
CA GLU A 11 30.19 -1.31 46.89
C GLU A 11 28.89 -1.49 47.72
N ASN A 12 27.78 -1.76 47.04
CA ASN A 12 26.43 -1.91 47.57
C ASN A 12 25.82 -0.67 48.25
N TYR A 13 26.38 0.54 48.00
CA TYR A 13 25.82 1.81 48.48
C TYR A 13 25.34 2.70 47.32
N HIS A 14 24.34 3.53 47.62
CA HIS A 14 23.79 4.51 46.71
C HIS A 14 23.61 5.85 47.41
N TYR A 15 23.89 6.95 46.69
CA TYR A 15 23.48 8.29 47.11
C TYR A 15 22.01 8.50 46.72
N ILE A 16 21.24 9.06 47.67
CA ILE A 16 19.85 9.46 47.45
C ILE A 16 19.75 10.99 47.48
N ASN A 17 18.66 11.53 46.93
CA ASN A 17 18.41 12.99 46.85
C ASN A 17 19.48 13.76 46.08
N VAL A 18 20.12 13.14 45.11
CA VAL A 18 21.13 13.75 44.26
C VAL A 18 20.48 14.67 43.23
N ASN A 19 21.07 15.81 43.00
CA ASN A 19 20.63 16.80 42.02
C ASN A 19 21.75 17.09 41.02
N ILE A 20 21.39 17.69 39.88
CA ILE A 20 22.33 17.97 38.79
C ILE A 20 23.51 18.84 39.24
N GLY A 21 23.34 19.72 40.24
CA GLY A 21 24.41 20.56 40.77
C GLY A 21 25.41 19.85 41.67
N ASP A 22 25.14 18.61 42.10
CA ASP A 22 25.97 17.90 43.09
C ASP A 22 27.18 17.21 42.46
N PHE A 23 27.28 17.13 41.13
CA PHE A 23 28.38 16.47 40.43
C PHE A 23 28.66 17.07 39.06
N LYS A 24 29.85 16.83 38.49
CA LYS A 24 30.20 17.18 37.12
C LYS A 24 29.66 16.12 36.16
N TYR A 25 29.03 16.55 35.09
CA TYR A 25 28.51 15.66 34.05
C TYR A 25 28.81 16.24 32.66
N ASN A 26 28.90 15.34 31.68
CA ASN A 26 28.88 15.71 30.28
C ASN A 26 27.43 15.77 29.81
N TYR A 27 27.09 16.76 29.00
CA TYR A 27 25.79 16.83 28.42
C TYR A 27 25.57 15.70 27.40
N VAL A 28 24.50 14.95 27.55
CA VAL A 28 24.13 13.87 26.65
C VAL A 28 22.68 14.10 26.17
N GLU A 29 22.48 14.09 24.87
CA GLU A 29 21.16 14.23 24.27
C GLU A 29 20.51 12.87 24.04
N ASN A 30 19.17 12.86 24.02
CA ASN A 30 18.35 11.75 23.54
C ASN A 30 18.56 10.38 24.24
N ILE A 31 18.89 10.37 25.53
CA ILE A 31 19.02 9.14 26.30
C ILE A 31 17.70 8.65 26.92
N LYS A 32 16.65 9.46 26.91
CA LYS A 32 15.35 9.10 27.46
C LYS A 32 14.51 8.36 26.43
N THR A 33 14.06 7.16 26.75
CA THR A 33 13.00 6.49 26.00
C THR A 33 11.67 7.19 26.28
N VAL A 34 10.98 7.57 25.20
CA VAL A 34 9.66 8.22 25.26
C VAL A 34 8.63 7.24 25.83
N LYS A 35 7.72 7.77 26.66
CA LYS A 35 6.59 7.01 27.23
C LYS A 35 5.26 7.61 26.80
N GLU A 36 4.23 6.80 26.83
CA GLU A 36 2.86 7.28 26.58
C GLU A 36 2.47 8.35 27.61
N GLY A 37 1.86 9.43 27.13
CA GLY A 37 1.52 10.60 27.95
C GLY A 37 2.64 11.61 28.15
N ASP A 38 3.87 11.35 27.70
CA ASP A 38 4.95 12.35 27.69
C ASP A 38 4.54 13.55 26.82
N ILE A 39 5.12 14.71 27.15
CA ILE A 39 4.84 15.96 26.42
C ILE A 39 5.85 16.10 25.26
N CYS A 40 5.31 16.39 24.07
CA CYS A 40 6.15 16.67 22.90
C CYS A 40 6.94 17.98 23.11
N PRO A 41 8.27 17.97 22.97
CA PRO A 41 9.08 19.18 23.18
C PRO A 41 8.84 20.27 22.12
N LYS A 42 8.27 19.92 20.95
CA LYS A 42 8.01 20.88 19.87
C LYS A 42 6.64 21.52 19.98
N CYS A 43 5.57 20.73 20.14
CA CYS A 43 4.19 21.23 20.09
C CYS A 43 3.46 21.20 21.44
N GLN A 44 4.09 20.71 22.51
CA GLN A 44 3.51 20.56 23.86
C GLN A 44 2.28 19.61 23.91
N GLY A 45 1.96 18.91 22.83
CA GLY A 45 0.93 17.89 22.80
C GLY A 45 1.33 16.64 23.57
N ARG A 46 0.35 15.88 24.08
CA ARG A 46 0.60 14.58 24.71
C ARG A 46 0.92 13.53 23.64
N LEU A 47 1.95 12.72 23.92
CA LEU A 47 2.33 11.61 23.06
C LEU A 47 1.48 10.38 23.36
N TYR A 48 1.13 9.65 22.31
CA TYR A 48 0.46 8.37 22.40
C TYR A 48 1.13 7.36 21.46
N PHE A 49 1.02 6.09 21.75
CA PHE A 49 1.59 5.03 20.93
C PHE A 49 0.50 4.34 20.10
N LYS A 50 0.84 4.04 18.86
CA LYS A 50 0.06 3.15 17.99
C LYS A 50 0.98 2.11 17.38
N LYS A 51 0.45 0.89 17.23
CA LYS A 51 1.10 -0.11 16.40
C LYS A 51 0.90 0.26 14.94
N GLY A 52 1.95 0.17 14.15
CA GLY A 52 1.92 0.40 12.71
C GLY A 52 2.74 -0.65 12.00
N ILE A 53 2.49 -0.81 10.69
CA ILE A 53 3.31 -1.64 9.84
C ILE A 53 4.35 -0.76 9.14
N GLU A 54 5.60 -1.20 9.10
CA GLU A 54 6.66 -0.49 8.38
C GLU A 54 6.59 -0.83 6.90
N VAL A 55 6.13 0.11 6.09
CA VAL A 55 6.00 -0.06 4.63
C VAL A 55 7.28 0.31 3.87
N GLY A 56 8.14 1.10 4.49
CA GLY A 56 9.43 1.49 3.94
C GLY A 56 10.32 2.14 4.98
N ASN A 57 11.61 2.28 4.69
CA ASN A 57 12.58 2.87 5.58
C ASN A 57 13.67 3.63 4.83
N ILE A 58 14.35 4.51 5.56
CA ILE A 58 15.49 5.28 5.09
C ILE A 58 16.59 5.20 6.14
N PHE A 59 17.79 4.81 5.72
CA PHE A 59 18.96 4.78 6.57
C PHE A 59 20.04 5.74 6.10
N LYS A 60 20.56 6.54 6.99
CA LYS A 60 21.80 7.32 6.80
C LYS A 60 22.97 6.42 7.13
N ILE A 61 23.60 5.84 6.13
CA ILE A 61 24.75 4.96 6.30
C ILE A 61 26.02 5.77 6.57
N GLY A 62 26.10 6.99 6.04
CA GLY A 62 27.30 7.82 6.11
C GLY A 62 28.45 7.22 5.32
N THR A 63 29.65 7.23 5.89
CA THR A 63 30.88 6.75 5.24
C THR A 63 31.30 5.35 5.67
N LYS A 64 30.49 4.64 6.46
CA LYS A 64 30.82 3.34 7.05
C LYS A 64 31.36 2.32 6.03
N TYR A 65 30.73 2.19 4.89
CA TYR A 65 31.15 1.24 3.86
C TYR A 65 32.17 1.85 2.89
N SER A 66 32.05 3.11 2.57
CA SER A 66 33.02 3.79 1.68
C SER A 66 34.41 3.86 2.31
N GLU A 67 34.51 4.06 3.61
CA GLU A 67 35.80 3.98 4.34
C GLU A 67 36.38 2.57 4.26
N SER A 68 35.59 1.53 4.57
CA SER A 68 36.04 0.14 4.55
C SER A 68 36.48 -0.33 3.16
N LEU A 69 35.85 0.19 2.10
CA LEU A 69 36.13 -0.14 0.70
C LEU A 69 37.13 0.84 0.05
N ASN A 70 37.60 1.86 0.80
CA ASN A 70 38.41 2.95 0.29
C ASN A 70 37.79 3.65 -0.94
N LEU A 71 36.45 3.78 -0.96
CA LEU A 71 35.72 4.44 -2.03
C LEU A 71 35.69 5.94 -1.81
N GLN A 72 36.48 6.65 -2.59
CA GLN A 72 36.68 8.10 -2.49
C GLN A 72 36.39 8.80 -3.80
N TYR A 73 36.10 10.09 -3.71
CA TYR A 73 35.98 11.00 -4.86
C TYR A 73 36.74 12.31 -4.57
N LEU A 74 37.09 13.04 -5.63
CA LEU A 74 37.62 14.39 -5.51
C LEU A 74 36.47 15.38 -5.38
N ASN A 75 36.44 16.14 -4.29
CA ASN A 75 35.47 17.21 -4.13
C ASN A 75 35.84 18.45 -4.96
N GLU A 76 35.00 19.48 -4.91
CA GLU A 76 35.19 20.75 -5.64
C GLU A 76 36.53 21.45 -5.36
N ASN A 77 37.16 21.14 -4.22
CA ASN A 77 38.47 21.66 -3.81
C ASN A 77 39.62 20.70 -4.15
N ASN A 78 39.41 19.72 -5.01
CA ASN A 78 40.38 18.65 -5.35
C ASN A 78 40.90 17.87 -4.14
N LYS A 79 40.09 17.73 -3.08
CA LYS A 79 40.43 16.91 -1.93
C LYS A 79 39.66 15.59 -1.98
N LEU A 80 40.36 14.50 -1.67
CA LEU A 80 39.74 13.18 -1.55
C LEU A 80 38.77 13.15 -0.36
N GLN A 81 37.56 12.68 -0.60
CA GLN A 81 36.52 12.47 0.41
C GLN A 81 35.83 11.14 0.19
N TYR A 82 35.45 10.48 1.27
CA TYR A 82 34.66 9.27 1.22
C TYR A 82 33.22 9.56 0.78
N VAL A 83 32.67 8.67 -0.03
CA VAL A 83 31.29 8.79 -0.51
C VAL A 83 30.33 8.62 0.67
N VAL A 84 29.43 9.60 0.85
CA VAL A 84 28.33 9.50 1.81
C VAL A 84 27.20 8.68 1.22
N MET A 85 26.78 7.65 1.91
CA MET A 85 25.80 6.68 1.44
C MET A 85 24.49 6.80 2.20
N GLY A 86 23.38 6.54 1.50
CA GLY A 86 22.05 6.31 2.04
C GLY A 86 21.50 4.97 1.56
N CYS A 87 20.58 4.40 2.30
CA CYS A 87 19.83 3.21 1.89
C CYS A 87 18.34 3.50 1.99
N TYR A 88 17.60 3.10 0.97
CA TYR A 88 16.16 3.34 0.84
C TYR A 88 15.48 2.01 0.55
N GLY A 89 14.54 1.62 1.40
CA GLY A 89 13.80 0.37 1.25
C GLY A 89 12.30 0.61 1.15
N ILE A 90 11.63 -0.11 0.25
CA ILE A 90 10.18 -0.11 0.10
C ILE A 90 9.70 -1.56 0.01
N GLY A 91 8.79 -1.95 0.91
CA GLY A 91 8.18 -3.27 0.94
C GLY A 91 6.92 -3.34 0.07
N ILE A 92 7.06 -3.58 -1.23
CA ILE A 92 5.93 -3.55 -2.18
C ILE A 92 4.80 -4.49 -1.74
N GLY A 93 5.09 -5.76 -1.43
CA GLY A 93 4.09 -6.71 -0.95
C GLY A 93 3.44 -6.27 0.38
N ARG A 94 4.20 -5.62 1.26
CA ARG A 94 3.69 -5.10 2.52
C ARG A 94 2.79 -3.87 2.31
N ILE A 95 3.11 -3.01 1.35
CA ILE A 95 2.25 -1.90 0.93
C ILE A 95 0.93 -2.45 0.39
N MET A 96 0.99 -3.42 -0.53
CA MET A 96 -0.20 -4.06 -1.11
C MET A 96 -1.11 -4.64 -0.01
N ALA A 97 -0.55 -5.41 0.93
CA ALA A 97 -1.30 -5.97 2.05
C ALA A 97 -1.93 -4.87 2.94
N SER A 98 -1.20 -3.79 3.19
CA SER A 98 -1.69 -2.66 4.00
C SER A 98 -2.83 -1.92 3.30
N ILE A 99 -2.75 -1.74 1.98
CA ILE A 99 -3.82 -1.12 1.20
C ILE A 99 -5.05 -2.04 1.17
N ALA A 100 -4.86 -3.35 0.99
CA ALA A 100 -5.96 -4.31 1.06
C ALA A 100 -6.70 -4.23 2.39
N GLU A 101 -5.96 -4.27 3.51
CA GLU A 101 -6.53 -4.20 4.86
C GLU A 101 -7.32 -2.89 5.11
N GLN A 102 -6.83 -1.76 4.60
CA GLN A 102 -7.49 -0.46 4.76
C GLN A 102 -8.72 -0.28 3.87
N ASN A 103 -8.87 -1.10 2.83
CA ASN A 103 -9.94 -1.00 1.85
C ASN A 103 -10.90 -2.21 1.87
N ILE A 104 -10.99 -2.92 3.00
CA ILE A 104 -12.02 -3.94 3.19
C ILE A 104 -13.34 -3.26 3.56
N ARG A 105 -14.40 -3.55 2.81
CA ARG A 105 -15.77 -3.14 3.08
C ARG A 105 -16.67 -4.37 3.04
N GLU A 106 -17.42 -4.62 4.09
CA GLU A 106 -18.34 -5.77 4.20
C GLU A 106 -17.70 -7.13 3.84
N GLY A 107 -16.41 -7.30 4.21
CA GLY A 107 -15.67 -8.53 3.92
C GLY A 107 -15.13 -8.68 2.49
N LYS A 108 -15.25 -7.65 1.67
CA LYS A 108 -14.75 -7.60 0.29
C LYS A 108 -13.66 -6.55 0.16
N ILE A 109 -12.67 -6.80 -0.69
CA ILE A 109 -11.63 -5.80 -1.00
C ILE A 109 -12.17 -4.83 -2.05
N VAL A 110 -12.02 -3.52 -1.78
CA VAL A 110 -12.33 -2.45 -2.73
C VAL A 110 -11.01 -1.74 -3.08
N TRP A 111 -10.32 -2.23 -4.08
CA TRP A 111 -9.05 -1.65 -4.49
C TRP A 111 -9.22 -0.23 -5.06
N PRO A 112 -8.29 0.69 -4.76
CA PRO A 112 -8.12 1.87 -5.60
C PRO A 112 -7.87 1.45 -7.04
N LYS A 113 -8.48 2.13 -8.02
CA LYS A 113 -8.42 1.74 -9.43
C LYS A 113 -7.00 1.62 -9.99
N GLU A 114 -6.07 2.39 -9.44
CA GLU A 114 -4.67 2.46 -9.87
C GLU A 114 -3.85 1.20 -9.53
N ILE A 115 -4.36 0.37 -8.61
CA ILE A 115 -3.66 -0.82 -8.11
C ILE A 115 -4.52 -2.07 -8.09
N ALA A 116 -5.73 -1.99 -8.60
CA ALA A 116 -6.58 -3.17 -8.79
C ALA A 116 -5.86 -4.19 -9.68
N PRO A 117 -5.97 -5.50 -9.39
CA PRO A 117 -5.29 -6.54 -10.17
C PRO A 117 -5.74 -6.58 -11.63
N PHE A 118 -6.99 -6.19 -11.89
CA PHE A 118 -7.57 -5.93 -13.19
C PHE A 118 -8.58 -4.78 -13.07
N GLU A 119 -8.75 -4.00 -14.13
CA GLU A 119 -9.68 -2.88 -14.17
C GLU A 119 -11.13 -3.37 -14.39
N VAL A 120 -11.29 -4.39 -15.24
CA VAL A 120 -12.58 -4.92 -15.66
C VAL A 120 -12.59 -6.44 -15.64
N ALA A 121 -13.70 -7.03 -15.17
CA ALA A 121 -13.98 -8.45 -15.36
C ALA A 121 -15.12 -8.64 -16.35
N ILE A 122 -14.94 -9.51 -17.33
CA ILE A 122 -16.00 -9.94 -18.26
C ILE A 122 -16.43 -11.36 -17.91
N VAL A 123 -17.72 -11.54 -17.66
CA VAL A 123 -18.30 -12.79 -17.17
C VAL A 123 -19.45 -13.24 -18.08
N PRO A 124 -19.21 -14.15 -19.02
CA PRO A 124 -20.30 -14.89 -19.68
C PRO A 124 -20.98 -15.82 -18.67
N ILE A 125 -22.28 -15.74 -18.58
CA ILE A 125 -23.09 -16.57 -17.66
C ILE A 125 -23.11 -18.02 -18.09
N ASN A 126 -23.21 -18.26 -19.39
CA ASN A 126 -23.19 -19.59 -19.97
C ASN A 126 -22.12 -19.66 -21.08
N VAL A 127 -21.00 -20.31 -20.76
CA VAL A 127 -19.87 -20.47 -21.67
C VAL A 127 -20.14 -21.42 -22.82
N ASN A 128 -21.23 -22.21 -22.74
CA ASN A 128 -21.70 -23.08 -23.84
C ASN A 128 -22.69 -22.38 -24.79
N ASN A 129 -22.99 -21.10 -24.55
CA ASN A 129 -23.83 -20.29 -25.43
C ASN A 129 -22.95 -19.45 -26.36
N ASP A 130 -22.97 -19.78 -27.64
CA ASP A 130 -22.14 -19.16 -28.68
C ASP A 130 -22.32 -17.64 -28.76
N ASN A 131 -23.55 -17.13 -28.60
CA ASN A 131 -23.83 -15.69 -28.65
C ASN A 131 -23.18 -14.95 -27.45
N GLN A 132 -23.29 -15.51 -26.24
CA GLN A 132 -22.69 -14.92 -25.06
C GLN A 132 -21.15 -14.92 -25.17
N MET A 133 -20.59 -16.04 -25.61
CA MET A 133 -19.13 -16.16 -25.76
C MET A 133 -18.61 -15.25 -26.88
N PHE A 134 -19.30 -15.17 -28.01
CA PHE A 134 -18.91 -14.25 -29.09
C PHE A 134 -18.90 -12.80 -28.63
N LEU A 135 -19.97 -12.36 -27.97
CA LEU A 135 -20.09 -10.98 -27.48
C LEU A 135 -19.07 -10.66 -26.39
N ALA A 136 -18.87 -11.57 -25.44
CA ALA A 136 -17.90 -11.43 -24.37
C ALA A 136 -16.47 -11.37 -24.91
N THR A 137 -16.11 -12.25 -25.87
CA THR A 137 -14.80 -12.30 -26.50
C THR A 137 -14.52 -11.04 -27.33
N SER A 138 -15.52 -10.58 -28.09
CA SER A 138 -15.42 -9.35 -28.87
C SER A 138 -15.10 -8.15 -27.94
N LEU A 139 -15.89 -7.99 -26.89
CA LEU A 139 -15.69 -6.90 -25.91
C LEU A 139 -14.34 -7.00 -25.21
N TYR A 140 -13.90 -8.21 -24.82
CA TYR A 140 -12.58 -8.45 -24.25
C TYR A 140 -11.45 -7.97 -25.15
N ASN A 141 -11.48 -8.37 -26.43
CA ASN A 141 -10.45 -7.99 -27.40
C ASN A 141 -10.44 -6.47 -27.64
N ASP A 142 -11.62 -5.86 -27.75
CA ASP A 142 -11.76 -4.42 -27.92
C ASP A 142 -11.18 -3.64 -26.74
N LEU A 143 -11.50 -4.03 -25.53
CA LEU A 143 -10.98 -3.36 -24.32
C LEU A 143 -9.47 -3.53 -24.20
N LYS A 144 -8.93 -4.73 -24.48
CA LYS A 144 -7.47 -4.95 -24.50
C LYS A 144 -6.76 -4.09 -25.53
N THR A 145 -7.35 -3.94 -26.73
CA THR A 145 -6.80 -3.08 -27.78
C THR A 145 -6.73 -1.62 -27.33
N ASN A 146 -7.64 -1.22 -26.44
CA ASN A 146 -7.68 0.13 -25.85
C ASN A 146 -6.87 0.24 -24.54
N ASN A 147 -5.96 -0.72 -24.24
CA ASN A 147 -5.10 -0.76 -23.05
C ASN A 147 -5.87 -0.80 -21.71
N VAL A 148 -7.07 -1.33 -21.69
CA VAL A 148 -7.78 -1.65 -20.46
C VAL A 148 -7.30 -3.01 -19.95
N ASP A 149 -7.00 -3.12 -18.67
CA ASP A 149 -6.58 -4.37 -18.04
C ASP A 149 -7.81 -5.22 -17.70
N VAL A 150 -8.05 -6.27 -18.49
CA VAL A 150 -9.29 -7.05 -18.46
C VAL A 150 -9.00 -8.50 -18.09
N VAL A 151 -9.76 -9.04 -17.15
CA VAL A 151 -9.86 -10.50 -16.92
C VAL A 151 -11.14 -11.05 -17.54
N PHE A 152 -11.02 -12.21 -18.17
CA PHE A 152 -12.13 -12.94 -18.77
C PHE A 152 -12.37 -14.23 -17.99
N ASP A 153 -13.57 -14.37 -17.39
CA ASP A 153 -13.92 -15.56 -16.63
C ASP A 153 -14.68 -16.57 -17.50
N ASP A 154 -13.93 -17.39 -18.23
CA ASP A 154 -14.40 -18.42 -19.14
C ASP A 154 -14.65 -19.78 -18.46
N ARG A 155 -14.61 -19.86 -17.14
CA ARG A 155 -14.88 -21.11 -16.39
C ARG A 155 -16.33 -21.55 -16.58
N ASP A 156 -16.54 -22.86 -16.75
CA ASP A 156 -17.89 -23.44 -16.73
C ASP A 156 -18.36 -23.61 -15.29
N GLU A 157 -18.68 -22.47 -14.64
CA GLU A 157 -19.10 -22.37 -13.25
C GLU A 157 -20.39 -21.55 -13.11
N ARG A 158 -21.08 -21.76 -11.99
CA ARG A 158 -22.30 -20.99 -11.69
C ARG A 158 -21.98 -19.51 -11.53
N ALA A 159 -22.84 -18.66 -12.09
CA ALA A 159 -22.66 -17.19 -12.03
C ALA A 159 -22.38 -16.67 -10.62
N GLY A 160 -23.05 -17.19 -9.59
CA GLY A 160 -22.82 -16.79 -8.20
C GLY A 160 -21.41 -17.09 -7.70
N VAL A 161 -20.79 -18.19 -8.14
CA VAL A 161 -19.40 -18.54 -7.82
C VAL A 161 -18.47 -17.54 -8.47
N LYS A 162 -18.60 -17.30 -9.78
CA LYS A 162 -17.82 -16.32 -10.52
C LYS A 162 -17.91 -14.92 -9.89
N PHE A 163 -19.11 -14.48 -9.55
CA PHE A 163 -19.33 -13.16 -8.94
C PHE A 163 -18.67 -13.05 -7.58
N ASN A 164 -18.82 -14.07 -6.73
CA ASN A 164 -18.21 -14.07 -5.40
C ASN A 164 -16.68 -14.03 -5.48
N ASP A 165 -16.08 -14.80 -6.39
CA ASP A 165 -14.62 -14.81 -6.57
C ASP A 165 -14.11 -13.44 -7.02
N LEU A 166 -14.79 -12.80 -7.97
CA LEU A 166 -14.42 -11.47 -8.46
C LEU A 166 -14.56 -10.38 -7.38
N GLU A 167 -15.59 -10.49 -6.55
CA GLU A 167 -15.79 -9.59 -5.40
C GLU A 167 -14.75 -9.81 -4.31
N LEU A 168 -14.32 -11.05 -4.06
CA LEU A 168 -13.23 -11.37 -3.13
C LEU A 168 -11.88 -10.87 -3.63
N ILE A 169 -11.62 -10.99 -4.94
CA ILE A 169 -10.42 -10.43 -5.59
C ILE A 169 -10.47 -8.91 -5.59
N GLY A 170 -11.67 -8.32 -5.64
CA GLY A 170 -11.89 -6.88 -5.59
C GLY A 170 -11.74 -6.18 -6.93
N ILE A 171 -12.18 -6.81 -8.04
CA ILE A 171 -12.15 -6.16 -9.36
C ILE A 171 -13.22 -5.06 -9.42
N PRO A 172 -12.84 -3.80 -9.76
CA PRO A 172 -13.72 -2.65 -9.60
C PRO A 172 -14.96 -2.65 -10.48
N LEU A 173 -14.83 -3.15 -11.72
CA LEU A 173 -15.92 -3.15 -12.68
C LEU A 173 -16.17 -4.55 -13.22
N ARG A 174 -17.43 -4.96 -13.26
CA ARG A 174 -17.85 -6.23 -13.86
C ARG A 174 -18.83 -6.02 -15.00
N ILE A 175 -18.56 -6.67 -16.14
CA ILE A 175 -19.49 -6.83 -17.24
C ILE A 175 -20.03 -8.25 -17.19
N THR A 176 -21.34 -8.37 -17.08
CA THR A 176 -22.04 -9.66 -17.15
C THR A 176 -22.69 -9.81 -18.51
N VAL A 177 -22.33 -10.85 -19.22
CA VAL A 177 -22.94 -11.22 -20.52
C VAL A 177 -23.94 -12.36 -20.29
N GLY A 178 -25.20 -12.01 -20.20
CA GLY A 178 -26.28 -12.90 -19.81
C GLY A 178 -27.33 -13.13 -20.91
N ARG A 179 -28.60 -13.24 -20.50
CA ARG A 179 -29.72 -13.52 -21.42
C ARG A 179 -29.93 -12.43 -22.46
N ASP A 180 -29.64 -11.18 -22.11
CA ASP A 180 -29.87 -10.03 -23.00
C ASP A 180 -28.80 -9.90 -24.09
N ALA A 181 -27.81 -10.81 -24.10
CA ALA A 181 -26.75 -10.87 -25.12
C ALA A 181 -27.32 -11.04 -26.53
N GLU A 182 -28.45 -11.74 -26.68
CA GLU A 182 -29.14 -11.88 -27.96
C GLU A 182 -29.62 -10.54 -28.55
N ASN A 183 -29.86 -9.56 -27.67
CA ASN A 183 -30.23 -8.20 -28.03
C ASN A 183 -29.02 -7.25 -28.08
N GLY A 184 -27.78 -7.77 -27.94
CA GLY A 184 -26.55 -6.97 -27.89
C GLY A 184 -26.40 -6.16 -26.61
N LEU A 185 -27.07 -6.56 -25.50
CA LEU A 185 -27.04 -5.86 -24.24
C LEU A 185 -26.19 -6.63 -23.21
N VAL A 186 -25.50 -5.89 -22.35
CA VAL A 186 -24.67 -6.38 -21.24
C VAL A 186 -25.02 -5.64 -19.96
N GLU A 187 -24.89 -6.32 -18.81
CA GLU A 187 -24.99 -5.68 -17.48
C GLU A 187 -23.63 -5.17 -17.07
N LEU A 188 -23.51 -3.88 -16.79
CA LEU A 188 -22.34 -3.25 -16.22
C LEU A 188 -22.60 -2.99 -14.73
N LEU A 189 -21.71 -3.46 -13.86
CA LEU A 189 -21.70 -3.19 -12.43
C LEU A 189 -20.43 -2.39 -12.08
N TYR A 190 -20.62 -1.18 -11.55
CA TYR A 190 -19.55 -0.32 -11.07
C TYR A 190 -20.03 0.54 -9.89
N ASN A 191 -19.29 0.59 -8.80
CA ASN A 191 -19.66 1.33 -7.56
C ASN A 191 -21.08 1.00 -7.07
N GLU A 192 -21.45 -0.28 -7.06
CA GLU A 192 -22.78 -0.79 -6.65
C GLU A 192 -23.93 -0.41 -7.60
N GLU A 193 -23.67 0.38 -8.64
CA GLU A 193 -24.64 0.75 -9.65
C GLU A 193 -24.65 -0.30 -10.76
N LYS A 194 -25.86 -0.82 -11.09
CA LYS A 194 -26.09 -1.74 -12.19
C LYS A 194 -26.76 -1.04 -13.34
N LEU A 195 -26.19 -1.18 -14.51
CA LEU A 195 -26.71 -0.61 -15.76
C LEU A 195 -26.82 -1.68 -16.80
N LEU A 196 -27.93 -1.72 -17.52
CA LEU A 196 -28.10 -2.54 -18.74
C LEU A 196 -27.82 -1.63 -19.92
N LEU A 197 -26.78 -1.94 -20.69
CA LEU A 197 -26.24 -1.09 -21.75
C LEU A 197 -26.01 -1.92 -23.03
N SER A 198 -26.03 -1.26 -24.18
CA SER A 198 -25.46 -1.86 -25.37
C SER A 198 -23.94 -2.04 -25.22
N VAL A 199 -23.33 -2.94 -25.98
CA VAL A 199 -21.88 -3.19 -25.93
C VAL A 199 -21.09 -1.90 -26.19
N GLU A 200 -21.51 -1.07 -27.14
CA GLU A 200 -20.85 0.18 -27.48
C GLU A 200 -20.94 1.21 -26.35
N GLU A 201 -22.11 1.33 -25.70
CA GLU A 201 -22.28 2.21 -24.53
C GLU A 201 -21.46 1.74 -23.34
N ALA A 202 -21.44 0.43 -23.08
CA ALA A 202 -20.63 -0.17 -22.02
C ALA A 202 -19.14 0.09 -22.27
N LYS A 203 -18.65 -0.14 -23.48
CA LYS A 203 -17.27 0.14 -23.90
C LYS A 203 -16.91 1.62 -23.70
N LYS A 204 -17.77 2.54 -24.19
CA LYS A 204 -17.56 3.97 -24.01
C LYS A 204 -17.46 4.34 -22.53
N LYS A 205 -18.38 3.86 -21.71
CA LYS A 205 -18.38 4.12 -20.26
C LYS A 205 -17.13 3.57 -19.55
N ILE A 206 -16.68 2.38 -19.92
CA ILE A 206 -15.44 1.79 -19.39
C ILE A 206 -14.23 2.66 -19.74
N LEU A 207 -14.11 3.07 -21.00
CA LEU A 207 -13.01 3.92 -21.46
C LEU A 207 -13.03 5.29 -20.76
N GLU A 208 -14.19 5.87 -20.47
CA GLU A 208 -14.30 7.11 -19.69
C GLU A 208 -13.83 6.94 -18.24
N ILE A 209 -14.09 5.77 -17.63
CA ILE A 209 -13.69 5.48 -16.24
C ILE A 209 -12.17 5.22 -16.13
N PHE A 210 -11.62 4.47 -17.08
CA PHE A 210 -10.23 3.97 -17.05
C PHE A 210 -9.31 4.65 -18.08
N SER A 211 -9.75 5.72 -18.76
CA SER A 211 -8.86 6.50 -19.62
C SER A 211 -7.67 7.02 -18.82
N LYS A 212 -6.48 6.65 -19.29
CA LYS A 212 -5.18 7.08 -18.70
C LYS A 212 -4.72 8.37 -19.34
#